data_81e2b41a16f89cf54457769fd8696254
#
_entry.id   81e2b41a16f89cf54457769fd8696254
#
_cell.length_a   1.000
_cell.length_b   1.000
_cell.length_c   1.000
_cell.angle_alpha   90.00
_cell.angle_beta   90.00
_cell.angle_gamma   90.00
#
_symmetry.space_group_name_H-M   'P 1'
#
loop_
_entity.id
_entity.type
_entity.pdbx_description
1 polymer ?
#
loop_
_entity_poly.entity_id
_entity_poly.type
_entity_poly.pdbx_seq_one_letter_code
_entity_poly.pdbx_strand_id
1 'polypeptide(L)'
;MLTEIKNNKQLGEIGERIVIGEISKYGIDIMLPMSDNLPFDFIIYYNNKFYKVQVKTSNSRTKTGSIEFSLTSNNWLKGDKYEYTKDDCDFFLLCDLTNVYLLPMDIVRGRKVFTINDQPYTKKILSVNYAEDYILTESRLKEVLI
;
A
#
# COMPACT_ATOMS: atom_id res chain seq x y z
N MET A 1 -11.41 19.34 -1.95
CA MET A 1 -12.23 18.18 -2.38
C MET A 1 -13.64 18.68 -2.70
N LEU A 2 -14.20 18.28 -3.83
CA LEU A 2 -15.55 18.72 -4.23
C LEU A 2 -16.65 18.02 -3.43
N THR A 3 -16.43 16.77 -3.05
CA THR A 3 -17.33 16.00 -2.22
C THR A 3 -16.56 15.22 -1.17
N GLU A 4 -17.17 14.96 -0.03
CA GLU A 4 -16.54 14.19 1.04
C GLU A 4 -16.49 12.69 0.71
N ILE A 5 -15.47 12.01 1.22
CA ILE A 5 -15.37 10.55 1.15
C ILE A 5 -16.40 9.96 2.11
N LYS A 6 -17.31 9.13 1.58
CA LYS A 6 -18.48 8.63 2.31
C LYS A 6 -18.19 7.44 3.23
N ASN A 7 -17.24 6.57 2.84
CA ASN A 7 -16.96 5.33 3.57
C ASN A 7 -15.59 4.76 3.18
N ASN A 8 -15.19 3.67 3.86
CA ASN A 8 -13.91 3.02 3.63
C ASN A 8 -13.78 2.38 2.25
N LYS A 9 -14.88 1.91 1.67
CA LYS A 9 -14.89 1.36 0.31
C LYS A 9 -14.50 2.43 -0.71
N GLN A 10 -15.12 3.59 -0.63
CA GLN A 10 -14.80 4.73 -1.49
C GLN A 10 -13.37 5.21 -1.29
N LEU A 11 -12.90 5.27 -0.04
CA LEU A 11 -11.52 5.62 0.29
C LEU A 11 -10.55 4.67 -0.40
N GLY A 12 -10.78 3.37 -0.31
CA GLY A 12 -9.97 2.34 -0.95
C GLY A 12 -9.94 2.48 -2.48
N GLU A 13 -11.08 2.73 -3.10
CA GLU A 13 -11.19 2.92 -4.54
C GLU A 13 -10.39 4.15 -5.02
N ILE A 14 -10.47 5.26 -4.29
CA ILE A 14 -9.71 6.48 -4.59
C ILE A 14 -8.21 6.20 -4.48
N GLY A 15 -7.78 5.58 -3.38
CA GLY A 15 -6.37 5.25 -3.15
C GLY A 15 -5.80 4.33 -4.22
N GLU A 16 -6.54 3.30 -4.62
CA GLU A 16 -6.14 2.39 -5.70
C GLU A 16 -5.92 3.13 -7.02
N ARG A 17 -6.82 4.05 -7.37
CA ARG A 17 -6.68 4.87 -8.58
C ARG A 17 -5.47 5.79 -8.53
N ILE A 18 -5.19 6.40 -7.37
CA ILE A 18 -3.99 7.22 -7.16
C ILE A 18 -2.73 6.38 -7.35
N VAL A 19 -2.68 5.20 -6.74
CA VAL A 19 -1.53 4.28 -6.85
C VAL A 19 -1.30 3.86 -8.29
N ILE A 20 -2.34 3.48 -9.02
CA ILE A 20 -2.25 3.11 -10.43
C ILE A 20 -1.70 4.29 -11.24
N GLY A 21 -2.16 5.51 -10.99
CA GLY A 21 -1.65 6.71 -11.63
C GLY A 21 -0.16 6.95 -11.36
N GLU A 22 0.27 6.77 -10.11
CA GLU A 22 1.68 6.92 -9.73
C GLU A 22 2.57 5.87 -10.40
N ILE A 23 2.16 4.60 -10.40
CA ILE A 23 2.90 3.53 -11.07
C ILE A 23 2.97 3.77 -12.58
N SER A 24 1.89 4.24 -13.18
CA SER A 24 1.82 4.50 -14.62
C SER A 24 2.84 5.56 -15.08
N LYS A 25 3.25 6.47 -14.21
CA LYS A 25 4.28 7.47 -14.52
C LYS A 25 5.65 6.85 -14.82
N TYR A 26 5.91 5.64 -14.34
CA TYR A 26 7.16 4.93 -14.59
C TYR A 26 7.13 4.13 -15.92
N GLY A 27 6.04 4.22 -16.68
CA GLY A 27 5.91 3.51 -17.95
C GLY A 27 5.72 2.01 -17.80
N ILE A 28 5.19 1.58 -16.67
CA ILE A 28 4.98 0.15 -16.35
C ILE A 28 3.57 -0.26 -16.75
N ASP A 29 3.45 -1.44 -17.36
CA ASP A 29 2.16 -2.02 -17.73
C ASP A 29 1.43 -2.58 -16.51
N ILE A 30 0.15 -2.26 -16.40
CA ILE A 30 -0.72 -2.68 -15.30
C ILE A 30 -1.87 -3.51 -15.85
N MET A 31 -2.18 -4.60 -15.16
CA MET A 31 -3.31 -5.48 -15.45
C MET A 31 -4.26 -5.47 -14.27
N LEU A 32 -5.53 -5.21 -14.54
CA LEU A 32 -6.59 -5.21 -13.52
C LEU A 32 -7.34 -6.54 -13.53
N PRO A 33 -7.56 -7.15 -12.36
CA PRO A 33 -8.40 -8.33 -12.28
C PRO A 33 -9.86 -7.98 -12.55
N MET A 34 -10.59 -8.89 -13.19
CA MET A 34 -12.03 -8.74 -13.39
C MET A 34 -12.84 -9.06 -12.12
N SER A 35 -12.23 -9.78 -11.17
CA SER A 35 -12.84 -10.15 -9.91
C SER A 35 -12.21 -9.37 -8.75
N ASP A 36 -12.99 -8.98 -7.77
CA ASP A 36 -12.54 -8.35 -6.53
C ASP A 36 -12.33 -9.35 -5.38
N ASN A 37 -12.40 -10.65 -5.68
CA ASN A 37 -12.19 -11.72 -4.69
C ASN A 37 -10.74 -12.12 -4.50
N LEU A 38 -9.80 -11.50 -5.23
CA LEU A 38 -8.39 -11.83 -5.18
C LEU A 38 -7.68 -11.12 -4.03
N PRO A 39 -6.61 -11.71 -3.47
CA PRO A 39 -5.86 -11.09 -2.38
C PRO A 39 -4.86 -10.01 -2.85
N PHE A 40 -5.05 -9.48 -4.03
CA PHE A 40 -4.29 -8.37 -4.58
C PHE A 40 -5.20 -7.50 -5.45
N ASP A 41 -4.81 -6.24 -5.64
CA ASP A 41 -5.66 -5.26 -6.34
C ASP A 41 -5.31 -5.14 -7.82
N PHE A 42 -4.05 -5.30 -8.18
CA PHE A 42 -3.62 -5.29 -9.58
C PHE A 42 -2.30 -6.03 -9.78
N ILE A 43 -1.94 -6.24 -11.06
CA ILE A 43 -0.70 -6.88 -11.46
C ILE A 43 0.15 -5.87 -12.22
N ILE A 44 1.43 -5.82 -11.90
CA ILE A 44 2.46 -5.16 -12.71
C ILE A 44 3.07 -6.21 -13.64
N TYR A 45 3.16 -5.88 -14.93
CA TYR A 45 3.91 -6.65 -15.88
C TYR A 45 5.21 -5.92 -16.22
N TYR A 46 6.34 -6.55 -15.90
CA TYR A 46 7.65 -5.96 -16.11
C TYR A 46 8.70 -7.05 -16.38
N ASN A 47 9.52 -6.88 -17.43
CA ASN A 47 10.57 -7.83 -17.82
C ASN A 47 10.08 -9.27 -17.90
N ASN A 48 8.96 -9.51 -18.57
CA ASN A 48 8.33 -10.83 -18.76
C ASN A 48 7.92 -11.51 -17.44
N LYS A 49 7.71 -10.74 -16.38
CA LYS A 49 7.25 -11.22 -15.08
C LYS A 49 6.00 -10.49 -14.63
N PHE A 50 5.24 -11.17 -13.79
CA PHE A 50 4.00 -10.64 -13.20
C PHE A 50 4.21 -10.46 -11.70
N TYR A 51 3.86 -9.28 -11.19
CA TYR A 51 3.97 -8.94 -9.78
C TYR A 51 2.59 -8.56 -9.26
N LYS A 52 2.14 -9.26 -8.23
CA LYS A 52 0.85 -9.00 -7.58
C LYS A 52 1.03 -7.88 -6.55
N VAL A 53 0.21 -6.86 -6.62
CA VAL A 53 0.29 -5.69 -5.76
C VAL A 53 -1.00 -5.52 -4.96
N GLN A 54 -0.86 -5.38 -3.64
CA GLN A 54 -1.94 -5.02 -2.74
C GLN A 54 -1.83 -3.54 -2.39
N VAL A 55 -2.95 -2.83 -2.46
CA VAL A 55 -3.02 -1.42 -2.06
C VAL A 55 -3.74 -1.30 -0.71
N LYS A 56 -3.21 -0.48 0.17
CA LYS A 56 -3.89 -0.05 1.39
C LYS A 56 -3.94 1.45 1.44
N THR A 57 -5.11 1.98 1.72
CA THR A 57 -5.34 3.43 1.77
C THR A 57 -5.76 3.82 3.18
N SER A 58 -5.23 4.93 3.66
CA SER A 58 -5.58 5.46 4.97
C SER A 58 -5.60 6.98 4.97
N ASN A 59 -6.58 7.54 5.67
CA ASN A 59 -6.60 8.93 6.08
C ASN A 59 -6.63 9.05 7.61
N SER A 60 -6.32 7.95 8.30
CA SER A 60 -6.33 7.85 9.77
C SER A 60 -4.96 8.15 10.35
N ARG A 61 -4.91 8.87 11.46
CA ARG A 61 -3.67 9.21 12.15
C ARG A 61 -3.70 8.76 13.60
N THR A 62 -2.52 8.40 14.10
CA THR A 62 -2.30 8.12 15.52
C THR A 62 -2.32 9.40 16.34
N LYS A 63 -2.31 9.27 17.65
CA LYS A 63 -2.23 10.43 18.58
C LYS A 63 -0.98 11.29 18.36
N THR A 64 0.10 10.69 17.90
CA THR A 64 1.37 11.37 17.60
C THR A 64 1.43 11.94 16.18
N GLY A 65 0.36 11.80 15.40
CA GLY A 65 0.24 12.36 14.06
C GLY A 65 0.77 11.47 12.93
N SER A 66 1.25 10.27 13.22
CA SER A 66 1.65 9.30 12.18
C SER A 66 0.45 8.75 11.43
N ILE A 67 0.62 8.43 10.15
CA ILE A 67 -0.41 7.79 9.35
C ILE A 67 -0.44 6.31 9.71
N GLU A 68 -1.62 5.78 10.00
CA GLU A 68 -1.81 4.38 10.35
C GLU A 68 -2.48 3.61 9.21
N PHE A 69 -1.83 2.53 8.76
CA PHE A 69 -2.33 1.63 7.73
C PHE A 69 -2.65 0.26 8.33
N SER A 70 -3.83 -0.27 8.03
CA SER A 70 -4.15 -1.67 8.29
C SER A 70 -3.49 -2.56 7.22
N LEU A 71 -2.76 -3.59 7.65
CA LEU A 71 -2.12 -4.56 6.76
C LEU A 71 -2.89 -5.87 6.66
N THR A 72 -4.08 -5.94 7.22
CA THR A 72 -4.93 -7.13 7.17
C THR A 72 -6.14 -6.90 6.28
N SER A 73 -6.78 -7.98 5.88
CA SER A 73 -8.06 -7.96 5.17
C SER A 73 -9.13 -8.64 6.00
N ASN A 74 -10.38 -8.23 5.84
CA ASN A 74 -11.51 -8.97 6.38
C ASN A 74 -11.80 -10.17 5.48
N ASN A 75 -11.79 -11.37 6.05
CA ASN A 75 -12.19 -12.57 5.35
C ASN A 75 -13.57 -13.02 5.87
N TRP A 76 -14.61 -12.72 5.10
CA TRP A 76 -15.98 -13.03 5.45
C TRP A 76 -16.23 -14.53 5.64
N LEU A 77 -15.53 -15.39 4.89
CA LEU A 77 -15.70 -16.83 4.94
C LEU A 77 -15.11 -17.43 6.22
N LYS A 78 -14.05 -16.83 6.78
CA LYS A 78 -13.38 -17.30 7.99
C LYS A 78 -13.77 -16.56 9.26
N GLY A 79 -14.53 -15.46 9.13
CA GLY A 79 -14.97 -14.64 10.27
C GLY A 79 -13.85 -13.86 10.97
N ASP A 80 -12.62 -13.93 10.50
CA ASP A 80 -11.45 -13.30 11.07
C ASP A 80 -10.73 -12.37 10.09
N LYS A 81 -9.85 -11.52 10.61
CA LYS A 81 -8.95 -10.72 9.79
C LYS A 81 -7.90 -11.62 9.16
N TYR A 82 -7.75 -11.52 7.85
CA TYR A 82 -6.78 -12.27 7.10
C TYR A 82 -5.42 -11.56 7.07
N GLU A 83 -4.35 -12.30 7.38
CA GLU A 83 -2.98 -11.83 7.23
C GLU A 83 -2.42 -12.25 5.87
N TYR A 84 -1.83 -11.28 5.15
CA TYR A 84 -1.29 -11.54 3.83
C TYR A 84 0.02 -12.32 3.90
N THR A 85 0.23 -13.21 2.93
CA THR A 85 1.45 -14.00 2.73
C THR A 85 2.09 -13.68 1.39
N LYS A 86 3.29 -14.20 1.13
CA LYS A 86 3.96 -14.07 -0.16
C LYS A 86 3.22 -14.72 -1.33
N ASP A 87 2.32 -15.67 -1.05
CA ASP A 87 1.47 -16.28 -2.06
C ASP A 87 0.34 -15.35 -2.49
N ASP A 88 -0.05 -14.42 -1.63
CA ASP A 88 -1.14 -13.48 -1.90
C ASP A 88 -0.69 -12.32 -2.78
N CYS A 89 0.45 -11.72 -2.47
CA CYS A 89 0.99 -10.58 -3.21
C CYS A 89 2.50 -10.48 -3.02
N ASP A 90 3.14 -9.75 -3.93
CA ASP A 90 4.60 -9.59 -3.94
C ASP A 90 5.05 -8.39 -3.09
N PHE A 91 4.26 -7.32 -3.06
CA PHE A 91 4.49 -6.16 -2.21
C PHE A 91 3.23 -5.32 -2.06
N PHE A 92 3.27 -4.41 -1.10
CA PHE A 92 2.19 -3.46 -0.82
C PHE A 92 2.56 -2.06 -1.30
N LEU A 93 1.56 -1.33 -1.79
CA LEU A 93 1.63 0.11 -1.97
C LEU A 93 0.63 0.76 -1.03
N LEU A 94 1.11 1.67 -0.19
CA LEU A 94 0.31 2.38 0.80
C LEU A 94 0.03 3.79 0.30
N CYS A 95 -1.21 4.23 0.39
CA CYS A 95 -1.63 5.56 -0.09
C CYS A 95 -2.29 6.35 1.03
N ASP A 96 -1.82 7.57 1.24
CA ASP A 96 -2.43 8.50 2.20
C ASP A 96 -3.28 9.59 1.51
N LEU A 97 -3.66 9.36 0.24
CA LEU A 97 -4.34 10.26 -0.70
C LEU A 97 -3.42 11.31 -1.34
N THR A 98 -2.26 11.56 -0.80
CA THR A 98 -1.27 12.52 -1.33
C THR A 98 -0.02 11.80 -1.83
N ASN A 99 0.51 10.91 -1.02
CA ASN A 99 1.74 10.18 -1.28
C ASN A 99 1.49 8.67 -1.36
N VAL A 100 2.37 7.99 -2.07
CA VAL A 100 2.39 6.53 -2.16
C VAL A 100 3.70 6.02 -1.56
N TYR A 101 3.60 5.00 -0.72
CA TYR A 101 4.73 4.36 -0.06
C TYR A 101 4.82 2.91 -0.49
N LEU A 102 6.03 2.42 -0.67
CA LEU A 102 6.28 1.03 -1.04
C LEU A 102 6.70 0.22 0.19
N LEU A 103 6.02 -0.88 0.43
CA LEU A 103 6.27 -1.75 1.57
C LEU A 103 6.54 -3.18 1.07
N PRO A 104 7.80 -3.64 1.13
CA PRO A 104 8.12 -5.03 0.76
C PRO A 104 7.42 -6.04 1.68
N MET A 105 7.11 -7.22 1.16
CA MET A 105 6.42 -8.26 1.94
C MET A 105 7.19 -8.72 3.18
N ASP A 106 8.51 -8.64 3.16
CA ASP A 106 9.31 -8.98 4.34
C ASP A 106 8.99 -8.09 5.55
N ILE A 107 8.58 -6.85 5.30
CA ILE A 107 8.16 -5.92 6.35
C ILE A 107 6.69 -6.15 6.73
N VAL A 108 5.82 -6.45 5.78
CA VAL A 108 4.38 -6.72 6.02
C VAL A 108 4.18 -7.94 6.92
N ARG A 109 5.00 -8.96 6.71
CA ARG A 109 4.85 -10.28 7.31
C ARG A 109 4.80 -10.24 8.83
N GLY A 110 3.72 -10.78 9.39
CA GLY A 110 3.50 -10.81 10.83
C GLY A 110 3.06 -9.49 11.46
N ARG A 111 2.80 -8.47 10.64
CA ARG A 111 2.29 -7.18 11.10
C ARG A 111 0.82 -7.01 10.74
N LYS A 112 0.05 -6.46 11.68
CA LYS A 112 -1.36 -6.12 11.47
C LYS A 112 -1.55 -4.66 11.10
N VAL A 113 -0.62 -3.82 11.52
CA VAL A 113 -0.65 -2.36 11.37
C VAL A 113 0.75 -1.87 11.02
N PHE A 114 0.82 -0.84 10.20
CA PHE A 114 2.06 -0.14 9.89
C PHE A 114 1.82 1.37 9.99
N THR A 115 2.70 2.06 10.70
CA THR A 115 2.61 3.51 10.87
C THR A 115 3.76 4.21 10.16
N ILE A 116 3.46 5.34 9.51
CA ILE A 116 4.45 6.17 8.83
C ILE A 116 4.41 7.57 9.41
N ASN A 117 5.56 8.05 9.86
CA ASN A 117 5.72 9.42 10.31
C ASN A 117 6.10 10.33 9.14
N ASP A 118 5.19 11.21 8.76
CA ASP A 118 5.40 12.26 7.76
C ASP A 118 5.57 13.65 8.37
N GLN A 119 5.65 13.72 9.70
CA GLN A 119 5.83 14.97 10.44
C GLN A 119 7.30 15.36 10.56
N PRO A 120 7.63 16.65 10.70
CA PRO A 120 9.00 17.11 10.94
C PRO A 120 9.62 16.44 12.18
N TYR A 121 10.90 16.16 12.11
CA TYR A 121 11.67 15.62 13.24
C TYR A 121 13.08 16.23 13.25
N THR A 122 13.71 16.25 14.42
CA THR A 122 15.08 16.74 14.58
C THR A 122 16.11 15.61 14.53
N LYS A 123 15.73 14.41 15.00
CA LYS A 123 16.57 13.23 15.02
C LYS A 123 15.72 11.99 14.79
N LYS A 124 16.20 11.08 13.92
CA LYS A 124 15.54 9.80 13.69
C LYS A 124 15.62 8.91 14.92
N ILE A 125 14.50 8.26 15.22
CA ILE A 125 14.36 7.26 16.27
C ILE A 125 14.21 5.90 15.60
N LEU A 126 14.95 4.89 16.06
CA LEU A 126 15.00 3.57 15.43
C LEU A 126 13.63 2.87 15.34
N SER A 127 12.75 3.09 16.30
CA SER A 127 11.42 2.46 16.34
C SER A 127 10.37 3.16 15.47
N VAL A 128 10.72 4.24 14.79
CA VAL A 128 9.79 5.05 13.97
C VAL A 128 10.07 4.82 12.49
N ASN A 129 9.00 4.61 11.72
CA ASN A 129 9.08 4.51 10.26
C ASN A 129 8.86 5.90 9.66
N TYR A 130 9.89 6.45 9.01
CA TYR A 130 9.81 7.78 8.41
C TYR A 130 9.38 7.71 6.95
N ALA A 131 8.52 8.65 6.53
CA ALA A 131 7.98 8.71 5.18
C ALA A 131 9.07 8.68 4.11
N GLU A 132 10.17 9.39 4.30
CA GLU A 132 11.29 9.45 3.35
C GLU A 132 11.95 8.11 3.05
N ASP A 133 11.84 7.15 3.98
CA ASP A 133 12.43 5.81 3.83
C ASP A 133 11.52 4.84 3.07
N TYR A 134 10.24 5.20 2.88
CA TYR A 134 9.23 4.33 2.25
C TYR A 134 8.58 4.94 1.01
N ILE A 135 8.72 6.24 0.80
CA ILE A 135 8.11 6.91 -0.36
C ILE A 135 8.48 6.18 -1.66
N LEU A 136 7.49 6.01 -2.53
CA LEU A 136 7.68 5.35 -3.82
C LEU A 136 8.66 6.15 -4.68
N THR A 137 9.72 5.49 -5.11
CA THR A 137 10.71 6.02 -6.03
C THR A 137 11.01 4.97 -7.09
N GLU A 138 11.56 5.38 -8.23
CA GLU A 138 12.00 4.45 -9.26
C GLU A 138 13.01 3.43 -8.71
N SER A 139 13.95 3.89 -7.90
CA SER A 139 14.97 3.04 -7.28
C SER A 139 14.35 1.96 -6.39
N ARG A 140 13.43 2.35 -5.50
CA ARG A 140 12.74 1.39 -4.63
C ARG A 140 11.86 0.42 -5.41
N LEU A 141 11.21 0.91 -6.45
CA LEU A 141 10.39 0.07 -7.30
C LEU A 141 11.24 -0.99 -8.01
N LYS A 142 12.41 -0.63 -8.52
CA LYS A 142 13.35 -1.58 -9.13
C LYS A 142 13.82 -2.67 -8.16
N GLU A 143 13.94 -2.38 -6.88
CA GLU A 143 14.35 -3.36 -5.86
C GLU A 143 13.33 -4.49 -5.69
N VAL A 144 12.05 -4.23 -5.89
CA VAL A 144 10.98 -5.25 -5.77
C VAL A 144 10.61 -5.89 -7.11
N LEU A 145 10.94 -5.27 -8.23
CA LEU A 145 10.70 -5.79 -9.60
C LEU A 145 11.92 -6.54 -10.14
N ILE A 146 12.38 -7.53 -9.43
CA ILE A 146 13.57 -8.32 -9.78
C ILE A 146 13.24 -9.68 -10.37
#